data_1f4a1fcb895fbcf83ef67b8a8b0b70cf
#
_entry.id   1f4a1fcb895fbcf83ef67b8a8b0b70cf
#
_cell.length_a   1.000
_cell.length_b   1.000
_cell.length_c   1.000
_cell.angle_alpha   90.00
_cell.angle_beta   90.00
_cell.angle_gamma   90.00
#
_symmetry.space_group_name_H-M   'P 1'
#
loop_
_entity.id
_entity.type
_entity.pdbx_description
1 polymer ?
#
loop_
_entity_poly.entity_id
_entity_poly.type
_entity_poly.pdbx_seq_one_letter_code
_entity_poly.pdbx_strand_id
1 'polypeptide(L)'
;MGRGLLEESSNINKMKIAVFPENGSINSRPVFAAFIEHLRAKGEKISINKDEDCDVAVIWSVLWSGRMSANRKIWNNFQERKKPVVVMEVGGLKRNSTWKMGINGINRDADFANDNFDAQRWPKFNIEMKPWKQNGDTVIVCGQHDTSHQWRGKPTMADWIEQQIIEIRKYSSRPILIRPHPRNIFNFNEKKYTDVKIGEPQRDKSTYDDTDFKKTLNSAWAVINYSSNPAMESVINGIPVFVSESSLCYDVGNHSLTTIEKPVMPERQQWANKLAYTEWTVSEIREGLPWQRIRQRLEEKYIK
;
A
#
# COMPACT_ATOMS: atom_id res chain seq x y z
N MET A 1 -0.30 -34.57 52.16
CA MET A 1 0.41 -34.90 50.91
C MET A 1 -0.15 -34.00 49.82
N GLY A 2 0.48 -32.88 49.65
CA GLY A 2 0.11 -31.91 48.61
C GLY A 2 0.92 -32.19 47.35
N ARG A 3 0.27 -32.53 46.25
CA ARG A 3 0.88 -32.58 44.93
C ARG A 3 0.77 -31.20 44.33
N GLY A 4 1.91 -30.50 44.21
CA GLY A 4 2.03 -29.28 43.47
C GLY A 4 1.71 -29.53 41.99
N LEU A 5 0.78 -28.77 41.48
CA LEU A 5 0.58 -28.57 40.05
C LEU A 5 1.81 -27.82 39.52
N LEU A 6 2.66 -28.55 38.82
CA LEU A 6 3.73 -27.95 38.01
C LEU A 6 3.06 -27.14 36.88
N GLU A 7 3.14 -25.85 36.96
CA GLU A 7 2.96 -24.96 35.78
C GLU A 7 4.01 -25.37 34.74
N GLU A 8 3.59 -26.14 33.77
CA GLU A 8 4.32 -26.24 32.50
C GLU A 8 4.29 -24.87 31.82
N SER A 9 5.25 -24.00 32.19
CA SER A 9 5.57 -22.83 31.40
C SER A 9 6.01 -23.33 30.03
N SER A 10 5.10 -23.29 29.06
CA SER A 10 5.40 -23.53 27.66
C SER A 10 6.52 -22.57 27.25
N ASN A 11 7.71 -23.11 27.10
CA ASN A 11 8.88 -22.42 26.57
C ASN A 11 8.69 -22.27 25.06
N ILE A 12 7.61 -21.57 24.67
CA ILE A 12 7.42 -21.12 23.30
C ILE A 12 8.56 -20.15 23.05
N ASN A 13 9.45 -20.54 22.15
CA ASN A 13 10.58 -19.73 21.74
C ASN A 13 10.05 -18.38 21.27
N LYS A 14 10.10 -17.36 22.13
CA LYS A 14 9.50 -16.04 21.85
C LYS A 14 10.23 -15.42 20.67
N MET A 15 9.51 -15.14 19.60
CA MET A 15 9.97 -14.43 18.42
C MET A 15 10.73 -13.15 18.82
N LYS A 16 11.91 -12.93 18.26
CA LYS A 16 12.70 -11.71 18.45
C LYS A 16 12.37 -10.71 17.34
N ILE A 17 11.93 -9.51 17.71
CA ILE A 17 11.42 -8.51 16.77
C ILE A 17 12.31 -7.27 16.80
N ALA A 18 12.91 -6.93 15.65
CA ALA A 18 13.64 -5.68 15.47
C ALA A 18 12.69 -4.58 14.94
N VAL A 19 12.48 -3.51 15.67
CA VAL A 19 11.61 -2.40 15.27
C VAL A 19 12.44 -1.16 15.00
N PHE A 20 12.27 -0.52 13.82
CA PHE A 20 13.10 0.61 13.36
C PHE A 20 12.29 1.92 13.23
N PRO A 21 11.81 2.52 14.32
CA PRO A 21 10.99 3.73 14.28
C PRO A 21 11.76 4.99 13.85
N GLU A 22 13.08 5.07 14.04
CA GLU A 22 13.89 6.23 13.68
C GLU A 22 13.97 6.45 12.16
N ASN A 23 13.86 5.38 11.39
CA ASN A 23 13.87 5.44 9.92
C ASN A 23 12.48 5.75 9.34
N GLY A 24 11.50 6.06 10.17
CA GLY A 24 10.15 6.38 9.74
C GLY A 24 9.92 7.85 9.38
N SER A 25 8.85 8.12 8.65
CA SER A 25 8.35 9.48 8.41
C SER A 25 7.75 10.07 9.70
N ILE A 26 7.46 11.37 9.70
CA ILE A 26 6.88 12.04 10.89
C ILE A 26 5.55 11.39 11.31
N ASN A 27 4.70 11.05 10.34
CA ASN A 27 3.41 10.40 10.61
C ASN A 27 3.52 8.92 11.02
N SER A 28 4.68 8.30 10.95
CA SER A 28 4.87 6.94 11.47
C SER A 28 4.96 6.87 13.00
N ARG A 29 5.29 8.00 13.66
CA ARG A 29 5.54 8.04 15.09
C ARG A 29 4.39 7.48 15.97
N PRO A 30 3.13 7.92 15.78
CA PRO A 30 2.02 7.36 16.58
C PRO A 30 1.77 5.88 16.28
N VAL A 31 2.05 5.43 15.07
CA VAL A 31 1.87 4.04 14.64
C VAL A 31 2.90 3.13 15.33
N PHE A 32 4.19 3.50 15.27
CA PHE A 32 5.24 2.76 15.96
C PHE A 32 5.06 2.80 17.49
N ALA A 33 4.66 3.96 18.06
CA ALA A 33 4.42 4.06 19.50
C ALA A 33 3.35 3.07 19.95
N ALA A 34 2.20 3.02 19.25
CA ALA A 34 1.11 2.09 19.54
C ALA A 34 1.55 0.62 19.37
N PHE A 35 2.32 0.33 18.33
CA PHE A 35 2.80 -1.02 18.07
C PHE A 35 3.80 -1.50 19.12
N ILE A 36 4.79 -0.67 19.50
CA ILE A 36 5.78 -0.99 20.53
C ILE A 36 5.12 -1.15 21.89
N GLU A 37 4.13 -0.29 22.23
CA GLU A 37 3.33 -0.40 23.45
C GLU A 37 2.65 -1.77 23.52
N HIS A 38 1.99 -2.19 22.44
CA HIS A 38 1.36 -3.52 22.35
C HIS A 38 2.37 -4.66 22.57
N LEU A 39 3.49 -4.64 21.83
CA LEU A 39 4.50 -5.69 21.92
C LEU A 39 5.06 -5.83 23.35
N ARG A 40 5.32 -4.69 24.02
CA ARG A 40 5.78 -4.67 25.42
C ARG A 40 4.73 -5.22 26.37
N ALA A 41 3.47 -4.83 26.22
CA ALA A 41 2.37 -5.32 27.03
C ALA A 41 2.17 -6.85 26.91
N LYS A 42 2.51 -7.42 25.74
CA LYS A 42 2.48 -8.88 25.52
C LYS A 42 3.78 -9.58 25.90
N GLY A 43 4.77 -8.87 26.40
CA GLY A 43 6.05 -9.44 26.81
C GLY A 43 6.86 -10.01 25.65
N GLU A 44 6.70 -9.45 24.43
CA GLU A 44 7.49 -9.85 23.26
C GLU A 44 8.95 -9.43 23.41
N LYS A 45 9.87 -10.19 22.82
CA LYS A 45 11.29 -9.84 22.78
C LYS A 45 11.53 -8.83 21.67
N ILE A 46 11.70 -7.56 22.01
CA ILE A 46 11.89 -6.48 21.05
C ILE A 46 13.27 -5.85 21.16
N SER A 47 13.85 -5.49 20.01
CA SER A 47 15.05 -4.68 19.88
C SER A 47 14.68 -3.41 19.09
N ILE A 48 15.06 -2.24 19.57
CA ILE A 48 14.72 -0.95 18.97
C ILE A 48 15.93 -0.39 18.24
N ASN A 49 15.77 -0.13 16.93
CA ASN A 49 16.80 0.39 16.02
C ASN A 49 18.09 -0.46 15.97
N LYS A 50 17.99 -1.72 16.37
CA LYS A 50 19.09 -2.67 16.33
C LYS A 50 18.61 -4.01 15.77
N ASP A 51 19.51 -4.68 15.05
CA ASP A 51 19.30 -6.03 14.54
C ASP A 51 20.20 -6.99 15.33
N GLU A 52 19.74 -7.44 16.47
CA GLU A 52 20.44 -8.36 17.37
C GLU A 52 20.01 -9.80 17.08
N ASP A 53 20.28 -10.28 15.87
CA ASP A 53 19.85 -11.59 15.39
C ASP A 53 18.34 -11.84 15.61
N CYS A 54 17.53 -10.86 15.18
CA CYS A 54 16.09 -10.93 15.25
C CYS A 54 15.50 -11.82 14.15
N ASP A 55 14.32 -12.38 14.42
CA ASP A 55 13.61 -13.26 13.51
C ASP A 55 12.82 -12.47 12.46
N VAL A 56 12.39 -11.25 12.79
CA VAL A 56 11.61 -10.36 11.95
C VAL A 56 12.02 -8.90 12.15
N ALA A 57 12.08 -8.13 11.06
CA ALA A 57 12.20 -6.69 11.13
C ALA A 57 10.84 -6.02 10.95
N VAL A 58 10.63 -4.86 11.59
CA VAL A 58 9.49 -3.99 11.37
C VAL A 58 10.00 -2.62 10.94
N ILE A 59 9.67 -2.21 9.71
CA ILE A 59 10.12 -0.96 9.10
C ILE A 59 8.94 -0.11 8.63
N TRP A 60 9.20 1.17 8.38
CA TRP A 60 8.26 2.07 7.73
C TRP A 60 8.58 2.23 6.27
N SER A 61 7.63 1.91 5.41
CA SER A 61 7.69 2.12 3.97
C SER A 61 8.76 1.30 3.24
N VAL A 62 8.54 1.14 1.96
CA VAL A 62 9.51 0.63 0.99
C VAL A 62 9.88 1.71 -0.04
N LEU A 63 9.64 2.95 0.29
CA LEU A 63 10.13 4.11 -0.45
C LEU A 63 11.54 4.47 0.02
N TRP A 64 12.53 4.12 -0.77
CA TRP A 64 13.95 4.30 -0.43
C TRP A 64 14.42 5.74 -0.62
N SER A 65 13.75 6.70 0.02
CA SER A 65 14.00 8.13 -0.10
C SER A 65 13.98 8.84 1.26
N GLY A 66 14.77 9.89 1.40
CA GLY A 66 14.87 10.67 2.63
C GLY A 66 15.26 9.81 3.84
N ARG A 67 14.58 9.96 4.96
CA ARG A 67 14.83 9.16 6.18
C ARG A 67 14.65 7.67 5.97
N MET A 68 13.74 7.28 5.08
CA MET A 68 13.41 5.89 4.80
C MET A 68 14.45 5.18 3.93
N SER A 69 15.45 5.91 3.40
CA SER A 69 16.53 5.31 2.62
C SER A 69 17.32 4.26 3.42
N ALA A 70 17.48 4.47 4.74
CA ALA A 70 18.14 3.51 5.63
C ALA A 70 17.39 2.17 5.73
N ASN A 71 16.08 2.16 5.54
CA ASN A 71 15.27 0.93 5.55
C ASN A 71 15.66 -0.04 4.43
N ARG A 72 16.23 0.45 3.31
CA ARG A 72 16.72 -0.41 2.23
C ARG A 72 17.81 -1.37 2.70
N LYS A 73 18.73 -0.89 3.54
CA LYS A 73 19.79 -1.73 4.11
C LYS A 73 19.22 -2.80 5.03
N ILE A 74 18.26 -2.42 5.89
CA ILE A 74 17.56 -3.35 6.79
C ILE A 74 16.82 -4.40 5.96
N TRP A 75 16.02 -3.97 4.98
CA TRP A 75 15.31 -4.86 4.07
C TRP A 75 16.27 -5.88 3.43
N ASN A 76 17.35 -5.42 2.77
CA ASN A 76 18.28 -6.29 2.09
C ASN A 76 18.91 -7.31 3.07
N ASN A 77 19.35 -6.86 4.24
CA ASN A 77 19.96 -7.72 5.25
C ASN A 77 19.01 -8.85 5.69
N PHE A 78 17.73 -8.54 5.95
CA PHE A 78 16.75 -9.56 6.33
C PHE A 78 16.41 -10.49 5.16
N GLN A 79 16.28 -9.97 3.94
CA GLN A 79 16.02 -10.81 2.76
C GLN A 79 17.19 -11.75 2.44
N GLU A 80 18.44 -11.30 2.55
CA GLU A 80 19.64 -12.14 2.39
C GLU A 80 19.67 -13.29 3.39
N ARG A 81 19.23 -13.04 4.61
CA ARG A 81 19.07 -14.08 5.65
C ARG A 81 17.79 -14.89 5.53
N LYS A 82 16.96 -14.65 4.51
CA LYS A 82 15.63 -15.26 4.33
C LYS A 82 14.68 -15.03 5.52
N LYS A 83 14.86 -13.91 6.21
CA LYS A 83 14.01 -13.49 7.32
C LYS A 83 12.95 -12.48 6.85
N PRO A 84 11.72 -12.55 7.36
CA PRO A 84 10.63 -11.66 6.94
C PRO A 84 10.81 -10.22 7.43
N VAL A 85 10.23 -9.30 6.67
CA VAL A 85 10.15 -7.88 7.03
C VAL A 85 8.68 -7.46 7.06
N VAL A 86 8.18 -7.04 8.19
CA VAL A 86 6.87 -6.41 8.31
C VAL A 86 7.00 -4.94 7.93
N VAL A 87 6.23 -4.51 6.96
CA VAL A 87 6.24 -3.14 6.46
C VAL A 87 4.98 -2.43 6.90
N MET A 88 5.15 -1.32 7.60
CA MET A 88 4.08 -0.36 7.88
C MET A 88 4.12 0.76 6.86
N GLU A 89 2.96 1.20 6.35
CA GLU A 89 2.88 2.25 5.33
C GLU A 89 1.59 3.06 5.50
N VAL A 90 1.56 4.24 4.91
CA VAL A 90 0.33 5.05 4.84
C VAL A 90 -0.76 4.28 4.13
N GLY A 91 -1.93 4.22 4.71
CA GLY A 91 -3.10 3.59 4.11
C GLY A 91 -3.65 4.37 2.92
N GLY A 92 -4.41 3.70 2.09
CA GLY A 92 -5.11 4.27 0.94
C GLY A 92 -6.62 4.37 1.14
N LEU A 93 -7.19 3.70 2.15
CA LEU A 93 -8.62 3.75 2.47
C LEU A 93 -9.02 5.06 3.15
N LYS A 94 -8.33 5.40 4.24
CA LYS A 94 -8.50 6.68 4.94
C LYS A 94 -7.13 7.28 5.25
N ARG A 95 -6.69 8.17 4.39
CA ARG A 95 -5.41 8.83 4.56
C ARG A 95 -5.31 9.50 5.93
N ASN A 96 -4.15 9.39 6.59
CA ASN A 96 -3.88 9.87 7.94
C ASN A 96 -4.73 9.22 9.07
N SER A 97 -5.53 8.21 8.77
CA SER A 97 -6.36 7.50 9.75
C SER A 97 -6.12 6.00 9.75
N THR A 98 -5.73 5.44 8.62
CA THR A 98 -5.45 4.01 8.46
C THR A 98 -4.04 3.78 7.93
N TRP A 99 -3.45 2.65 8.30
CA TRP A 99 -2.08 2.29 8.06
C TRP A 99 -1.99 0.84 7.60
N LYS A 100 -1.29 0.58 6.49
CA LYS A 100 -1.02 -0.77 6.02
C LYS A 100 -0.05 -1.46 6.96
N MET A 101 -0.22 -2.77 7.11
CA MET A 101 0.75 -3.64 7.76
C MET A 101 0.81 -4.96 7.00
N GLY A 102 1.91 -5.20 6.27
CA GLY A 102 2.10 -6.38 5.44
C GLY A 102 3.48 -7.01 5.58
N ILE A 103 3.59 -8.30 5.37
CA ILE A 103 4.86 -9.04 5.37
C ILE A 103 5.47 -8.94 3.97
N ASN A 104 6.73 -8.55 3.88
CA ASN A 104 7.55 -8.46 2.67
C ASN A 104 6.98 -7.57 1.56
N GLY A 105 6.16 -6.57 1.91
CA GLY A 105 5.62 -5.62 0.93
C GLY A 105 4.47 -4.77 1.45
N ILE A 106 3.86 -4.02 0.53
CA ILE A 106 2.73 -3.09 0.83
C ILE A 106 1.61 -3.15 -0.22
N ASN A 107 1.79 -3.94 -1.26
CA ASN A 107 0.83 -4.10 -2.36
C ASN A 107 0.43 -5.58 -2.50
N ARG A 108 -0.03 -6.03 -3.65
CA ARG A 108 -0.49 -7.39 -3.88
C ARG A 108 0.61 -8.46 -3.70
N ASP A 109 1.86 -8.08 -3.79
CA ASP A 109 3.03 -8.89 -3.49
C ASP A 109 3.28 -9.10 -1.98
N ALA A 110 2.59 -8.36 -1.11
CA ALA A 110 2.67 -8.52 0.33
C ALA A 110 1.73 -9.60 0.85
N ASP A 111 2.13 -10.27 1.93
CA ASP A 111 1.22 -11.11 2.71
C ASP A 111 0.63 -10.27 3.86
N PHE A 112 -0.64 -9.94 3.76
CA PHE A 112 -1.39 -9.18 4.77
C PHE A 112 -2.06 -10.08 5.81
N ALA A 113 -1.85 -11.38 5.75
CA ALA A 113 -2.56 -12.38 6.56
C ALA A 113 -4.10 -12.20 6.47
N ASN A 114 -4.59 -11.83 5.28
CA ASN A 114 -6.00 -11.46 5.04
C ASN A 114 -6.76 -12.50 4.21
N ASP A 115 -6.32 -13.76 4.19
CA ASP A 115 -7.06 -14.85 3.52
C ASP A 115 -8.37 -15.15 4.25
N ASN A 116 -8.36 -15.03 5.58
CA ASN A 116 -9.55 -15.16 6.40
C ASN A 116 -10.14 -13.77 6.70
N PHE A 117 -11.13 -13.34 5.92
CA PHE A 117 -11.80 -12.06 6.03
C PHE A 117 -13.33 -12.23 6.03
N ASP A 118 -14.03 -11.25 6.60
CA ASP A 118 -15.49 -11.17 6.63
C ASP A 118 -16.01 -9.81 6.09
N ALA A 119 -17.33 -9.68 6.01
CA ALA A 119 -17.98 -8.46 5.55
C ALA A 119 -18.13 -7.39 6.65
N GLN A 120 -17.80 -7.69 7.91
CA GLN A 120 -18.11 -6.80 9.04
C GLN A 120 -17.11 -5.67 9.20
N ARG A 121 -15.91 -5.82 8.63
CA ARG A 121 -14.84 -4.84 8.80
C ARG A 121 -14.98 -3.63 7.86
N TRP A 122 -15.35 -3.83 6.59
CA TRP A 122 -15.50 -2.74 5.63
C TRP A 122 -16.45 -1.62 6.11
N PRO A 123 -17.63 -1.90 6.66
CA PRO A 123 -18.53 -0.86 7.18
C PRO A 123 -17.91 0.03 8.26
N LYS A 124 -16.95 -0.45 9.04
CA LYS A 124 -16.28 0.33 10.10
C LYS A 124 -15.47 1.51 9.55
N PHE A 125 -15.07 1.44 8.29
CA PHE A 125 -14.38 2.56 7.64
C PHE A 125 -15.34 3.69 7.24
N ASN A 126 -16.65 3.45 7.21
CA ASN A 126 -17.63 4.42 6.73
C ASN A 126 -17.24 5.03 5.38
N ILE A 127 -16.91 4.15 4.44
CA ILE A 127 -16.53 4.47 3.06
C ILE A 127 -17.65 3.96 2.14
N GLU A 128 -18.27 4.88 1.41
CA GLU A 128 -19.24 4.55 0.40
C GLU A 128 -18.56 4.06 -0.88
N MET A 129 -18.97 2.88 -1.34
CA MET A 129 -18.58 2.35 -2.65
C MET A 129 -19.52 2.92 -3.72
N LYS A 130 -19.07 3.93 -4.47
CA LYS A 130 -19.92 4.56 -5.49
C LYS A 130 -20.17 3.61 -6.66
N PRO A 131 -21.36 3.67 -7.31
CA PRO A 131 -21.63 2.93 -8.53
C PRO A 131 -20.57 3.19 -9.60
N TRP A 132 -20.34 2.23 -10.49
CA TRP A 132 -19.44 2.43 -11.62
C TRP A 132 -19.92 3.56 -12.51
N LYS A 133 -19.00 4.46 -12.83
CA LYS A 133 -19.23 5.62 -13.66
C LYS A 133 -18.98 5.31 -15.14
N GLN A 134 -19.85 5.80 -16.01
CA GLN A 134 -19.79 5.56 -17.46
C GLN A 134 -19.83 6.86 -18.29
N ASN A 135 -19.66 8.02 -17.65
CA ASN A 135 -19.85 9.33 -18.28
C ASN A 135 -18.63 10.26 -18.22
N GLY A 136 -17.47 9.73 -17.94
CA GLY A 136 -16.22 10.51 -18.01
C GLY A 136 -15.70 10.64 -19.44
N ASP A 137 -14.79 11.58 -19.66
CA ASP A 137 -14.14 11.81 -20.96
C ASP A 137 -12.61 11.64 -20.91
N THR A 138 -12.00 11.83 -19.76
CA THR A 138 -10.56 11.92 -19.60
C THR A 138 -9.94 10.63 -19.06
N VAL A 139 -8.90 10.15 -19.72
CA VAL A 139 -8.04 9.08 -19.20
C VAL A 139 -6.97 9.70 -18.30
N ILE A 140 -6.88 9.24 -17.06
CA ILE A 140 -5.89 9.73 -16.09
C ILE A 140 -4.75 8.73 -15.99
N VAL A 141 -3.51 9.16 -16.23
CA VAL A 141 -2.30 8.34 -16.05
C VAL A 141 -1.59 8.77 -14.77
N CYS A 142 -1.65 7.93 -13.74
CA CYS A 142 -1.05 8.22 -12.45
C CYS A 142 0.36 7.65 -12.33
N GLY A 143 1.34 8.53 -12.24
CA GLY A 143 2.72 8.14 -11.91
C GLY A 143 2.88 7.71 -10.45
N GLN A 144 3.98 7.00 -10.17
CA GLN A 144 4.41 6.69 -8.81
C GLN A 144 5.88 7.04 -8.60
N HIS A 145 6.38 6.87 -7.39
CA HIS A 145 7.78 7.23 -7.09
C HIS A 145 8.72 6.16 -7.62
N ASP A 146 9.67 6.52 -8.47
CA ASP A 146 10.58 5.58 -9.15
C ASP A 146 11.70 5.02 -8.25
N THR A 147 11.99 5.63 -7.10
CA THR A 147 12.89 5.04 -6.10
C THR A 147 12.19 4.06 -5.14
N SER A 148 10.89 3.84 -5.30
CA SER A 148 10.16 2.85 -4.52
C SER A 148 10.61 1.44 -4.88
N HIS A 149 10.70 0.55 -3.88
CA HIS A 149 10.89 -0.88 -4.10
C HIS A 149 9.85 -1.48 -5.06
N GLN A 150 8.65 -0.94 -5.06
CA GLN A 150 7.57 -1.31 -5.99
C GLN A 150 7.88 -1.01 -7.46
N TRP A 151 8.86 -0.16 -7.73
CA TRP A 151 9.28 0.24 -9.08
C TRP A 151 10.62 -0.37 -9.51
N ARG A 152 11.19 -1.29 -8.71
CA ARG A 152 12.50 -1.91 -9.02
C ARG A 152 12.50 -2.62 -10.37
N GLY A 153 13.57 -2.43 -11.12
CA GLY A 153 13.72 -3.06 -12.43
C GLY A 153 12.80 -2.53 -13.52
N LYS A 154 12.14 -1.39 -13.29
CA LYS A 154 11.25 -0.73 -14.26
C LYS A 154 11.96 0.47 -14.92
N PRO A 155 11.49 0.94 -16.09
CA PRO A 155 12.01 2.13 -16.76
C PRO A 155 11.82 3.38 -15.90
N THR A 156 12.32 4.53 -16.36
CA THR A 156 12.00 5.79 -15.69
C THR A 156 10.48 6.03 -15.70
N MET A 157 9.99 6.82 -14.77
CA MET A 157 8.55 7.13 -14.71
C MET A 157 8.10 7.88 -15.98
N ALA A 158 8.94 8.74 -16.54
CA ALA A 158 8.66 9.43 -17.79
C ALA A 158 8.52 8.45 -18.97
N ASP A 159 9.44 7.50 -19.11
CA ASP A 159 9.39 6.48 -20.16
C ASP A 159 8.16 5.58 -20.03
N TRP A 160 7.83 5.20 -18.79
CA TRP A 160 6.63 4.39 -18.55
C TRP A 160 5.36 5.16 -18.94
N ILE A 161 5.25 6.42 -18.56
CA ILE A 161 4.09 7.27 -18.92
C ILE A 161 4.02 7.43 -20.45
N GLU A 162 5.15 7.67 -21.11
CA GLU A 162 5.20 7.74 -22.57
C GLU A 162 4.70 6.45 -23.21
N GLN A 163 5.14 5.30 -22.72
CA GLN A 163 4.66 4.00 -23.18
C GLN A 163 3.14 3.85 -22.98
N GLN A 164 2.60 4.28 -21.82
CA GLN A 164 1.16 4.24 -21.61
C GLN A 164 0.40 5.13 -22.60
N ILE A 165 0.87 6.35 -22.88
CA ILE A 165 0.24 7.26 -23.84
C ILE A 165 0.25 6.64 -25.25
N ILE A 166 1.38 6.11 -25.69
CA ILE A 166 1.49 5.46 -27.00
C ILE A 166 0.52 4.29 -27.10
N GLU A 167 0.43 3.46 -26.05
CA GLU A 167 -0.48 2.33 -26.05
C GLU A 167 -1.95 2.75 -26.01
N ILE A 168 -2.31 3.73 -25.17
CA ILE A 168 -3.68 4.29 -25.12
C ILE A 168 -4.11 4.79 -26.49
N ARG A 169 -3.25 5.50 -27.22
CA ARG A 169 -3.55 6.10 -28.53
C ARG A 169 -3.86 5.09 -29.63
N LYS A 170 -3.50 3.82 -29.45
CA LYS A 170 -3.92 2.75 -30.38
C LYS A 170 -5.41 2.43 -30.27
N TYR A 171 -6.05 2.72 -29.15
CA TYR A 171 -7.42 2.29 -28.85
C TYR A 171 -8.36 3.43 -28.45
N SER A 172 -7.83 4.61 -28.11
CA SER A 172 -8.62 5.74 -27.61
C SER A 172 -8.07 7.09 -28.05
N SER A 173 -8.96 7.99 -28.43
CA SER A 173 -8.66 9.40 -28.70
C SER A 173 -9.01 10.33 -27.53
N ARG A 174 -9.42 9.80 -26.39
CA ARG A 174 -9.81 10.59 -25.20
C ARG A 174 -8.67 11.50 -24.72
N PRO A 175 -8.96 12.70 -24.20
CA PRO A 175 -7.97 13.52 -23.52
C PRO A 175 -7.24 12.73 -22.44
N ILE A 176 -5.93 12.95 -22.31
CA ILE A 176 -5.11 12.31 -21.28
C ILE A 176 -4.64 13.36 -20.28
N LEU A 177 -4.86 13.08 -18.99
CA LEU A 177 -4.31 13.86 -17.90
C LEU A 177 -3.25 13.03 -17.17
N ILE A 178 -2.01 13.48 -17.24
CA ILE A 178 -0.91 12.90 -16.48
C ILE A 178 -0.92 13.48 -15.06
N ARG A 179 -0.93 12.60 -14.06
CA ARG A 179 -0.79 12.96 -12.64
C ARG A 179 0.53 12.41 -12.11
N PRO A 180 1.61 13.20 -12.06
CA PRO A 180 2.88 12.77 -11.48
C PRO A 180 2.73 12.50 -9.98
N HIS A 181 3.63 11.67 -9.45
CA HIS A 181 3.72 11.50 -8.00
C HIS A 181 4.27 12.80 -7.38
N PRO A 182 3.65 13.34 -6.31
CA PRO A 182 3.97 14.68 -5.80
C PRO A 182 5.41 14.87 -5.29
N ARG A 183 6.15 13.78 -5.09
CA ARG A 183 7.55 13.79 -4.62
C ARG A 183 8.53 13.21 -5.64
N ASN A 184 8.07 12.92 -6.85
CA ASN A 184 8.94 12.42 -7.91
C ASN A 184 9.33 13.58 -8.84
N ILE A 185 10.62 13.70 -9.16
CA ILE A 185 11.07 14.61 -10.20
C ILE A 185 10.54 14.08 -11.52
N PHE A 186 9.74 14.88 -12.20
CA PHE A 186 9.08 14.48 -13.41
C PHE A 186 9.50 15.45 -14.54
N ASN A 187 10.20 14.93 -15.52
CA ASN A 187 10.58 15.66 -16.71
C ASN A 187 9.95 14.99 -17.93
N PHE A 188 8.86 15.59 -18.41
CA PHE A 188 8.08 15.05 -19.52
C PHE A 188 7.61 16.20 -20.43
N ASN A 189 7.75 16.03 -21.73
CA ASN A 189 7.29 17.01 -22.71
C ASN A 189 5.93 16.59 -23.29
N GLU A 190 4.85 17.01 -22.62
CA GLU A 190 3.47 16.72 -23.05
C GLU A 190 3.11 17.33 -24.41
N LYS A 191 3.81 18.39 -24.86
CA LYS A 191 3.56 19.05 -26.15
C LYS A 191 3.84 18.17 -27.38
N LYS A 192 4.52 17.05 -27.17
CA LYS A 192 4.69 16.04 -28.23
C LYS A 192 3.39 15.33 -28.61
N TYR A 193 2.36 15.42 -27.79
CA TYR A 193 1.14 14.61 -27.93
C TYR A 193 -0.09 15.51 -27.97
N THR A 194 -1.03 15.15 -28.87
CA THR A 194 -2.33 15.83 -28.94
C THR A 194 -3.18 15.46 -27.73
N ASP A 195 -3.84 16.46 -27.12
CA ASP A 195 -4.76 16.31 -25.99
C ASP A 195 -4.16 15.58 -24.78
N VAL A 196 -2.89 15.82 -24.50
CA VAL A 196 -2.20 15.39 -23.29
C VAL A 196 -1.83 16.58 -22.44
N LYS A 197 -2.15 16.53 -21.15
CA LYS A 197 -1.84 17.61 -20.18
C LYS A 197 -1.23 17.01 -18.93
N ILE A 198 -0.36 17.80 -18.26
CA ILE A 198 0.13 17.47 -16.92
C ILE A 198 -0.70 18.23 -15.89
N GLY A 199 -1.26 17.52 -14.92
CA GLY A 199 -1.94 18.09 -13.77
C GLY A 199 -1.07 17.94 -12.52
N GLU A 200 -0.43 19.05 -12.13
CA GLU A 200 0.43 19.07 -10.96
C GLU A 200 -0.37 18.82 -9.68
N PRO A 201 0.04 17.84 -8.83
CA PRO A 201 -0.60 17.62 -7.55
C PRO A 201 -0.51 18.85 -6.66
N GLN A 202 -1.64 19.29 -6.13
CA GLN A 202 -1.71 20.43 -5.23
C GLN A 202 -1.41 20.02 -3.79
N ARG A 203 -0.78 20.90 -3.03
CA ARG A 203 -0.62 20.74 -1.59
C ARG A 203 -1.75 21.45 -0.86
N ASP A 204 -2.34 20.77 0.12
CA ASP A 204 -3.14 21.42 1.14
C ASP A 204 -2.31 21.51 2.43
N LYS A 205 -2.09 22.75 2.89
CA LYS A 205 -1.29 23.15 4.08
C LYS A 205 0.11 22.55 4.10
N SER A 206 0.57 21.57 4.28
CA SER A 206 1.94 21.02 4.22
C SER A 206 1.98 19.58 3.69
N THR A 207 0.82 19.04 3.33
CA THR A 207 0.70 17.67 2.87
C THR A 207 0.04 17.63 1.50
N TYR A 208 0.25 16.52 0.80
CA TYR A 208 -0.56 16.17 -0.36
C TYR A 208 -1.74 15.35 0.15
N ASP A 209 -2.93 15.92 0.12
CA ASP A 209 -4.15 15.21 0.46
C ASP A 209 -4.80 14.59 -0.79
N ASP A 210 -5.91 13.88 -0.57
CA ASP A 210 -6.63 13.21 -1.65
C ASP A 210 -7.70 14.13 -2.29
N THR A 211 -7.93 15.32 -1.75
CA THR A 211 -9.01 16.24 -2.18
C THR A 211 -8.83 16.65 -3.61
N ASP A 212 -7.62 17.04 -3.99
CA ASP A 212 -7.26 17.40 -5.35
C ASP A 212 -7.42 16.25 -6.34
N PHE A 213 -7.00 15.04 -5.94
CA PHE A 213 -7.19 13.85 -6.77
C PHE A 213 -8.66 13.49 -6.94
N LYS A 214 -9.48 13.58 -5.88
CA LYS A 214 -10.92 13.34 -5.95
C LYS A 214 -11.63 14.29 -6.93
N LYS A 215 -11.22 15.57 -6.96
CA LYS A 215 -11.73 16.52 -7.96
C LYS A 215 -11.41 16.08 -9.39
N THR A 216 -10.19 15.58 -9.60
CA THR A 216 -9.76 15.07 -10.90
C THR A 216 -10.61 13.89 -11.38
N LEU A 217 -11.09 13.05 -10.46
CA LEU A 217 -11.96 11.91 -10.77
C LEU A 217 -13.34 12.31 -11.33
N ASN A 218 -13.75 13.58 -11.20
CA ASN A 218 -15.04 14.03 -11.72
C ASN A 218 -15.14 13.93 -13.25
N SER A 219 -14.04 14.13 -13.98
CA SER A 219 -13.98 14.00 -15.44
C SER A 219 -13.43 12.64 -15.90
N ALA A 220 -13.02 11.76 -14.97
CA ALA A 220 -12.34 10.53 -15.30
C ALA A 220 -13.24 9.55 -16.03
N TRP A 221 -12.77 9.06 -17.18
CA TRP A 221 -13.26 7.87 -17.86
C TRP A 221 -12.64 6.59 -17.28
N ALA A 222 -11.31 6.61 -17.14
CA ALA A 222 -10.54 5.51 -16.57
C ALA A 222 -9.25 6.05 -15.94
N VAL A 223 -8.67 5.30 -15.00
CA VAL A 223 -7.37 5.61 -14.40
C VAL A 223 -6.37 4.50 -14.72
N ILE A 224 -5.25 4.89 -15.31
CA ILE A 224 -4.09 4.02 -15.55
C ILE A 224 -3.13 4.19 -14.38
N ASN A 225 -2.79 3.10 -13.72
CA ASN A 225 -1.94 3.13 -12.54
C ASN A 225 -1.13 1.84 -12.45
N TYR A 226 0.13 1.91 -12.04
CA TYR A 226 0.90 0.67 -11.89
C TYR A 226 0.43 -0.11 -10.65
N SER A 227 0.61 0.44 -9.44
CA SER A 227 0.25 -0.27 -8.19
C SER A 227 0.00 0.66 -6.99
N SER A 228 -0.03 1.97 -7.17
CA SER A 228 -0.13 2.94 -6.08
C SER A 228 -1.59 3.23 -5.65
N ASN A 229 -1.75 3.88 -4.51
CA ASN A 229 -3.05 4.16 -3.88
C ASN A 229 -4.12 4.85 -4.76
N PRO A 230 -3.79 5.71 -5.75
CA PRO A 230 -4.79 6.28 -6.67
C PRO A 230 -5.72 5.26 -7.32
N ALA A 231 -5.25 4.03 -7.59
CA ALA A 231 -6.12 2.97 -8.11
C ALA A 231 -7.24 2.61 -7.13
N MET A 232 -6.94 2.46 -5.84
CA MET A 232 -7.95 2.14 -4.82
C MET A 232 -8.99 3.27 -4.69
N GLU A 233 -8.54 4.51 -4.62
CA GLU A 233 -9.40 5.68 -4.58
C GLU A 233 -10.33 5.74 -5.80
N SER A 234 -9.79 5.44 -6.99
CA SER A 234 -10.56 5.41 -8.24
C SER A 234 -11.64 4.32 -8.21
N VAL A 235 -11.29 3.09 -7.85
CA VAL A 235 -12.23 1.97 -7.75
C VAL A 235 -13.35 2.27 -6.76
N ILE A 236 -13.03 2.83 -5.58
CA ILE A 236 -14.01 3.23 -4.57
C ILE A 236 -14.97 4.30 -5.12
N ASN A 237 -14.45 5.26 -5.89
CA ASN A 237 -15.25 6.32 -6.51
C ASN A 237 -15.94 5.89 -7.82
N GLY A 238 -15.93 4.60 -8.17
CA GLY A 238 -16.62 4.06 -9.33
C GLY A 238 -15.93 4.33 -10.66
N ILE A 239 -14.63 4.61 -10.68
CA ILE A 239 -13.85 4.81 -11.89
C ILE A 239 -13.10 3.51 -12.23
N PRO A 240 -13.25 2.96 -13.45
CA PRO A 240 -12.48 1.79 -13.90
C PRO A 240 -10.98 2.08 -13.86
N VAL A 241 -10.20 1.07 -13.46
CA VAL A 241 -8.74 1.18 -13.40
C VAL A 241 -8.07 0.17 -14.32
N PHE A 242 -6.93 0.54 -14.88
CA PHE A 242 -6.01 -0.33 -15.60
C PHE A 242 -4.74 -0.42 -14.78
N VAL A 243 -4.40 -1.62 -14.30
CA VAL A 243 -3.37 -1.82 -13.29
C VAL A 243 -2.47 -3.00 -13.60
N SER A 244 -1.26 -3.00 -13.01
CA SER A 244 -0.37 -4.15 -13.06
C SER A 244 -0.81 -5.24 -12.08
N GLU A 245 -0.24 -6.43 -12.23
CA GLU A 245 -0.47 -7.58 -11.33
C GLU A 245 -0.09 -7.31 -9.86
N SER A 246 0.80 -6.35 -9.61
CA SER A 246 1.20 -5.98 -8.24
C SER A 246 0.24 -5.04 -7.52
N SER A 247 -0.80 -4.54 -8.22
CA SER A 247 -1.79 -3.65 -7.62
C SER A 247 -2.76 -4.38 -6.69
N LEU A 248 -3.11 -3.76 -5.56
CA LEU A 248 -4.22 -4.22 -4.71
C LEU A 248 -5.59 -4.18 -5.41
N CYS A 249 -5.68 -3.47 -6.54
CA CYS A 249 -6.89 -3.40 -7.37
C CYS A 249 -6.90 -4.41 -8.51
N TYR A 250 -5.94 -5.35 -8.58
CA TYR A 250 -5.84 -6.29 -9.71
C TYR A 250 -7.14 -7.06 -9.94
N ASP A 251 -7.74 -7.61 -8.89
CA ASP A 251 -8.92 -8.48 -8.98
C ASP A 251 -10.21 -7.74 -9.45
N VAL A 252 -10.22 -6.40 -9.38
CA VAL A 252 -11.34 -5.55 -9.81
C VAL A 252 -10.96 -4.54 -10.90
N GLY A 253 -9.72 -4.63 -11.39
CA GLY A 253 -9.17 -3.77 -12.43
C GLY A 253 -9.16 -4.45 -13.80
N ASN A 254 -8.77 -3.67 -14.79
CA ASN A 254 -8.50 -4.11 -16.15
C ASN A 254 -6.98 -4.28 -16.34
N HIS A 255 -6.57 -5.21 -17.20
CA HIS A 255 -5.17 -5.57 -17.36
C HIS A 255 -4.63 -5.33 -18.78
N SER A 256 -5.49 -4.90 -19.70
CA SER A 256 -5.14 -4.59 -21.08
C SER A 256 -5.83 -3.32 -21.54
N LEU A 257 -5.07 -2.39 -22.09
CA LEU A 257 -5.59 -1.14 -22.66
C LEU A 257 -6.43 -1.34 -23.94
N THR A 258 -6.44 -2.55 -24.52
CA THR A 258 -7.33 -2.88 -25.65
C THR A 258 -8.80 -2.69 -25.32
N THR A 259 -9.16 -2.74 -24.04
CA THR A 259 -10.55 -2.60 -23.58
C THR A 259 -10.84 -1.20 -23.01
N ILE A 260 -9.98 -0.21 -23.24
CA ILE A 260 -10.08 1.10 -22.59
C ILE A 260 -11.41 1.82 -22.90
N GLU A 261 -12.01 1.61 -24.07
CA GLU A 261 -13.32 2.18 -24.42
C GLU A 261 -14.51 1.36 -23.90
N LYS A 262 -14.27 0.13 -23.44
CA LYS A 262 -15.26 -0.75 -22.83
C LYS A 262 -14.64 -1.48 -21.64
N PRO A 263 -14.27 -0.74 -20.57
CA PRO A 263 -13.62 -1.36 -19.42
C PRO A 263 -14.57 -2.33 -18.71
N VAL A 264 -14.02 -3.41 -18.19
CA VAL A 264 -14.75 -4.34 -17.33
C VAL A 264 -14.97 -3.66 -15.98
N MET A 265 -16.18 -3.76 -15.47
CA MET A 265 -16.65 -3.13 -14.22
C MET A 265 -17.24 -4.22 -13.29
N PRO A 266 -16.43 -5.04 -12.64
CA PRO A 266 -16.91 -6.19 -11.86
C PRO A 266 -17.54 -5.76 -10.54
N GLU A 267 -18.19 -6.72 -9.87
CA GLU A 267 -18.61 -6.58 -8.48
C GLU A 267 -17.37 -6.39 -7.56
N ARG A 268 -17.45 -5.50 -6.56
CA ARG A 268 -16.30 -5.04 -5.76
C ARG A 268 -16.42 -5.33 -4.27
N GLN A 269 -17.55 -5.83 -3.79
CA GLN A 269 -17.77 -5.94 -2.34
C GLN A 269 -16.81 -6.95 -1.71
N GLN A 270 -16.55 -8.08 -2.35
CA GLN A 270 -15.59 -9.04 -1.83
C GLN A 270 -14.16 -8.49 -1.80
N TRP A 271 -13.77 -7.77 -2.85
CA TRP A 271 -12.49 -7.06 -2.88
C TRP A 271 -12.39 -6.05 -1.72
N ALA A 272 -13.41 -5.24 -1.50
CA ALA A 272 -13.45 -4.26 -0.42
C ALA A 272 -13.34 -4.93 0.96
N ASN A 273 -14.06 -6.02 1.17
CA ASN A 273 -14.02 -6.79 2.42
C ASN A 273 -12.59 -7.32 2.70
N LYS A 274 -11.93 -7.89 1.69
CA LYS A 274 -10.55 -8.37 1.80
C LYS A 274 -9.57 -7.21 2.00
N LEU A 275 -9.74 -6.11 1.25
CA LEU A 275 -8.91 -4.92 1.36
C LEU A 275 -8.97 -4.28 2.75
N ALA A 276 -10.11 -4.33 3.42
CA ALA A 276 -10.29 -3.84 4.78
C ALA A 276 -9.30 -4.45 5.79
N TYR A 277 -8.79 -5.64 5.53
CA TYR A 277 -7.81 -6.33 6.37
C TYR A 277 -6.35 -6.05 6.00
N THR A 278 -6.10 -5.12 5.10
CA THR A 278 -4.75 -4.61 4.81
C THR A 278 -4.40 -3.37 5.61
N GLU A 279 -5.40 -2.66 6.14
CA GLU A 279 -5.23 -1.36 6.80
C GLU A 279 -5.90 -1.31 8.18
N TRP A 280 -5.27 -0.59 9.10
CA TRP A 280 -5.60 -0.57 10.52
C TRP A 280 -5.47 0.83 11.10
N THR A 281 -6.34 1.19 12.03
CA THR A 281 -6.23 2.42 12.81
C THR A 281 -5.13 2.29 13.87
N VAL A 282 -4.65 3.42 14.41
CA VAL A 282 -3.68 3.43 15.52
C VAL A 282 -4.23 2.71 16.76
N SER A 283 -5.55 2.81 17.03
CA SER A 283 -6.20 2.08 18.14
C SER A 283 -6.11 0.57 17.93
N GLU A 284 -6.49 0.09 16.75
CA GLU A 284 -6.43 -1.34 16.42
C GLU A 284 -5.00 -1.89 16.47
N ILE A 285 -4.00 -1.06 16.10
CA ILE A 285 -2.58 -1.44 16.20
C ILE A 285 -2.17 -1.55 17.67
N ARG A 286 -2.61 -0.62 18.53
CA ARG A 286 -2.37 -0.66 19.99
C ARG A 286 -3.04 -1.86 20.65
N GLU A 287 -4.23 -2.21 20.20
CA GLU A 287 -4.96 -3.41 20.64
C GLU A 287 -4.33 -4.71 20.13
N GLY A 288 -3.50 -4.61 19.07
CA GLY A 288 -2.75 -5.72 18.47
C GLY A 288 -3.53 -6.52 17.43
N LEU A 289 -4.66 -6.03 16.93
CA LEU A 289 -5.48 -6.75 15.97
C LEU A 289 -4.71 -7.14 14.69
N PRO A 290 -3.93 -6.22 14.04
CA PRO A 290 -3.10 -6.62 12.91
C PRO A 290 -1.97 -7.55 13.31
N TRP A 291 -1.33 -7.31 14.47
CA TRP A 291 -0.18 -8.10 14.89
C TRP A 291 -0.54 -9.55 15.17
N GLN A 292 -1.68 -9.80 15.80
CA GLN A 292 -2.15 -11.17 16.04
C GLN A 292 -2.21 -11.99 14.76
N ARG A 293 -2.75 -11.41 13.67
CA ARG A 293 -2.86 -12.07 12.36
C ARG A 293 -1.48 -12.26 11.71
N ILE A 294 -0.68 -11.20 11.71
CA ILE A 294 0.66 -11.21 11.12
C ILE A 294 1.57 -12.17 11.88
N ARG A 295 1.54 -12.16 13.20
CA ARG A 295 2.33 -13.06 14.04
C ARG A 295 2.03 -14.52 13.73
N GLN A 296 0.75 -14.89 13.72
CA GLN A 296 0.34 -16.24 13.34
C GLN A 296 0.88 -16.63 11.96
N ARG A 297 0.76 -15.73 10.97
CA ARG A 297 1.26 -15.94 9.62
C ARG A 297 2.79 -16.09 9.57
N LEU A 298 3.52 -15.30 10.38
CA LEU A 298 4.97 -15.41 10.50
C LEU A 298 5.37 -16.78 11.04
N GLU A 299 4.72 -17.25 12.11
CA GLU A 299 4.97 -18.56 12.71
C GLU A 299 4.64 -19.72 11.77
N GLU A 300 3.57 -19.62 10.99
CA GLU A 300 3.14 -20.68 10.06
C GLU A 300 4.02 -20.79 8.81
N LYS A 301 4.50 -19.66 8.26
CA LYS A 301 5.11 -19.64 6.92
C LYS A 301 6.55 -19.16 6.85
N TYR A 302 6.97 -18.28 7.76
CA TYR A 302 8.22 -17.53 7.58
C TYR A 302 9.28 -17.83 8.62
N ILE A 303 8.91 -18.27 9.82
CA ILE A 303 9.83 -18.52 10.93
C ILE A 303 9.68 -19.99 11.30
N LYS A 304 10.71 -20.77 10.98
CA LYS A 304 10.77 -22.19 11.29
C LYS A 304 11.75 -22.45 12.43
#